data_aa286df3bc0d0b97f7ec19e48d4c3728
#
_entry.id   aa286df3bc0d0b97f7ec19e48d4c3728
#
_cell.length_a   1.000
_cell.length_b   1.000
_cell.length_c   1.000
_cell.angle_alpha   90.00
_cell.angle_beta   90.00
_cell.angle_gamma   90.00
#
_symmetry.space_group_name_H-M   'P 1'
#
loop_
_entity.id
_entity.type
_entity.pdbx_description
1 polymer ?
#
loop_
_entity_poly.entity_id
_entity_poly.type
_entity_poly.pdbx_seq_one_letter_code
_entity_poly.pdbx_strand_id
1 'polypeptide(L)'
;MMKKNLLLILMCFVCGLVYAHDGLNFRNLDVKSGISDNYVRSVLRDQYGFMWFATLNGLNRYDGYQFKKYTTTQLGAYNNDIESIAEDAAGNIWIKGPVSYYIYDREQDKLENKIQPVLNKYGITGEVSYLTVDKDYNLWCTVMDTLFHYDFAKSKLHTFQLPGKEKMQQVVCRRSCAYLLFSNGEIARIDSNFQHIRCLLY
;
A
#
# COMPACT_ATOMS: atom_id res chain seq x y z
N MET A 1 -61.19 1.75 -22.26
CA MET A 1 -60.13 0.74 -22.08
C MET A 1 -58.88 1.06 -22.87
N MET A 2 -58.94 1.43 -24.13
CA MET A 2 -57.78 1.71 -25.00
C MET A 2 -56.80 2.82 -24.48
N LYS A 3 -57.31 3.93 -23.90
CA LYS A 3 -56.47 5.04 -23.42
C LYS A 3 -55.57 4.69 -22.25
N LYS A 4 -56.00 3.79 -21.34
CA LYS A 4 -55.17 3.31 -20.22
C LYS A 4 -54.01 2.44 -20.67
N ASN A 5 -54.24 1.56 -21.65
CA ASN A 5 -53.20 0.67 -22.19
C ASN A 5 -52.16 1.46 -23.00
N LEU A 6 -52.57 2.52 -23.70
CA LEU A 6 -51.65 3.37 -24.45
C LEU A 6 -50.72 4.15 -23.52
N LEU A 7 -51.24 4.63 -22.36
CA LEU A 7 -50.44 5.31 -21.33
C LEU A 7 -49.39 4.38 -20.70
N LEU A 8 -49.77 3.11 -20.45
CA LEU A 8 -48.88 2.10 -19.89
C LEU A 8 -47.75 1.74 -20.85
N ILE A 9 -48.06 1.62 -22.15
CA ILE A 9 -47.06 1.34 -23.21
C ILE A 9 -46.09 2.54 -23.34
N LEU A 10 -46.61 3.79 -23.30
CA LEU A 10 -45.77 4.98 -23.35
C LEU A 10 -44.85 5.09 -22.15
N MET A 11 -45.36 4.73 -20.94
CA MET A 11 -44.57 4.73 -19.71
C MET A 11 -43.49 3.66 -19.74
N CYS A 12 -43.72 2.45 -20.26
CA CYS A 12 -42.73 1.42 -20.48
C CYS A 12 -41.68 1.83 -21.50
N PHE A 13 -42.08 2.55 -22.56
CA PHE A 13 -41.18 3.07 -23.58
C PHE A 13 -40.24 4.15 -23.02
N VAL A 14 -40.74 5.05 -22.18
CA VAL A 14 -39.96 6.08 -21.51
C VAL A 14 -39.03 5.48 -20.48
N CYS A 15 -39.45 4.45 -19.71
CA CYS A 15 -38.55 3.72 -18.81
C CYS A 15 -37.45 2.94 -19.55
N GLY A 16 -37.69 2.45 -20.78
CA GLY A 16 -36.70 1.77 -21.60
C GLY A 16 -35.62 2.69 -22.20
N LEU A 17 -35.87 4.01 -22.25
CA LEU A 17 -34.91 4.99 -22.75
C LEU A 17 -33.95 5.53 -21.69
N VAL A 18 -34.18 5.20 -20.43
CA VAL A 18 -33.27 5.58 -19.30
C VAL A 18 -32.30 4.45 -18.99
N TYR A 19 -31.81 3.72 -19.98
CA TYR A 19 -30.53 3.04 -19.81
C TYR A 19 -29.46 4.11 -19.94
N ALA A 20 -29.10 4.70 -18.81
CA ALA A 20 -27.87 5.47 -18.70
C ALA A 20 -26.73 4.53 -19.11
N HIS A 21 -26.18 4.78 -20.28
CA HIS A 21 -24.94 4.14 -20.67
C HIS A 21 -23.87 4.73 -19.76
N ASP A 22 -23.56 4.02 -18.66
CA ASP A 22 -22.39 4.32 -17.84
C ASP A 22 -21.14 4.10 -18.70
N GLY A 23 -20.91 5.02 -19.60
CA GLY A 23 -19.65 5.10 -20.33
C GLY A 23 -18.55 5.31 -19.29
N LEU A 24 -17.54 4.46 -19.28
CA LEU A 24 -16.36 4.64 -18.47
C LEU A 24 -15.75 6.01 -18.81
N ASN A 25 -15.89 6.97 -17.93
CA ASN A 25 -15.27 8.28 -18.05
C ASN A 25 -13.83 8.19 -17.54
N PHE A 26 -12.88 8.14 -18.47
CA PHE A 26 -11.45 8.21 -18.15
C PHE A 26 -11.03 9.67 -17.98
N ARG A 27 -10.40 9.98 -16.86
CA ARG A 27 -9.73 11.25 -16.63
C ARG A 27 -8.23 11.01 -16.62
N ASN A 28 -7.52 11.69 -17.50
CA ASN A 28 -6.06 11.69 -17.49
C ASN A 28 -5.55 12.64 -16.40
N LEU A 29 -4.70 12.13 -15.50
CA LEU A 29 -4.02 12.90 -14.46
C LEU A 29 -2.53 12.91 -14.79
N ASP A 30 -2.00 14.05 -15.18
CA ASP A 30 -0.62 14.26 -15.56
C ASP A 30 0.00 15.46 -14.80
N VAL A 31 1.24 15.82 -15.10
CA VAL A 31 1.91 16.98 -14.46
C VAL A 31 1.15 18.28 -14.68
N LYS A 32 0.38 18.45 -15.75
CA LYS A 32 -0.49 19.61 -15.98
C LYS A 32 -1.68 19.63 -15.03
N SER A 33 -2.13 18.44 -14.60
CA SER A 33 -3.17 18.27 -13.60
C SER A 33 -2.64 18.47 -12.17
N GLY A 34 -1.32 18.56 -11.99
CA GLY A 34 -0.68 18.88 -10.72
C GLY A 34 0.07 17.73 -10.05
N ILE A 35 0.13 16.53 -10.61
CA ILE A 35 1.01 15.46 -10.08
C ILE A 35 2.49 15.87 -10.24
N SER A 36 3.37 15.36 -9.38
CA SER A 36 4.78 15.76 -9.37
C SER A 36 5.59 15.17 -10.52
N ASP A 37 5.17 14.00 -11.04
CA ASP A 37 5.81 13.31 -12.16
C ASP A 37 4.80 12.38 -12.85
N ASN A 38 4.95 12.17 -14.16
CA ASN A 38 4.13 11.24 -14.93
C ASN A 38 4.53 9.78 -14.72
N TYR A 39 5.72 9.52 -14.18
CA TYR A 39 6.17 8.17 -13.88
C TYR A 39 5.67 7.75 -12.50
N VAL A 40 4.51 7.09 -12.48
CA VAL A 40 3.87 6.57 -11.27
C VAL A 40 4.30 5.12 -11.05
N ARG A 41 4.90 4.83 -9.89
CA ARG A 41 5.37 3.49 -9.50
C ARG A 41 4.35 2.71 -8.68
N SER A 42 3.61 3.43 -7.84
CA SER A 42 2.63 2.81 -6.93
C SER A 42 1.44 3.74 -6.73
N VAL A 43 0.26 3.15 -6.61
CA VAL A 43 -0.99 3.85 -6.32
C VAL A 43 -1.67 3.18 -5.15
N LEU A 44 -2.19 3.98 -4.23
CA LEU A 44 -2.93 3.53 -3.06
C LEU A 44 -4.18 4.40 -2.89
N ARG A 45 -5.32 3.78 -2.58
CA ARG A 45 -6.47 4.48 -2.02
C ARG A 45 -6.52 4.19 -0.53
N ASP A 46 -6.41 5.24 0.29
CA ASP A 46 -6.44 5.08 1.73
C ASP A 46 -7.88 4.95 2.27
N GLN A 47 -7.99 4.56 3.55
CA GLN A 47 -9.28 4.38 4.24
C GLN A 47 -10.13 5.66 4.32
N TYR A 48 -9.52 6.83 4.13
CA TYR A 48 -10.21 8.13 4.11
C TYR A 48 -10.66 8.54 2.70
N GLY A 49 -10.33 7.73 1.69
CA GLY A 49 -10.72 7.93 0.30
C GLY A 49 -9.75 8.76 -0.54
N PHE A 50 -8.64 9.24 0.02
CA PHE A 50 -7.60 9.89 -0.75
C PHE A 50 -6.86 8.90 -1.65
N MET A 51 -6.52 9.36 -2.86
CA MET A 51 -5.64 8.61 -3.76
C MET A 51 -4.20 9.08 -3.58
N TRP A 52 -3.31 8.15 -3.36
CA TRP A 52 -1.89 8.40 -3.21
C TRP A 52 -1.12 7.87 -4.40
N PHE A 53 -0.15 8.63 -4.87
CA PHE A 53 0.68 8.30 -6.03
C PHE A 53 2.15 8.45 -5.66
N ALA A 54 2.87 7.33 -5.67
CA ALA A 54 4.32 7.30 -5.57
C ALA A 54 4.92 7.55 -6.95
N THR A 55 5.79 8.55 -7.06
CA THR A 55 6.41 8.93 -8.34
C THR A 55 7.93 9.07 -8.20
N LEU A 56 8.63 9.22 -9.33
CA LEU A 56 10.06 9.55 -9.32
C LEU A 56 10.38 10.90 -8.66
N ASN A 57 9.40 11.78 -8.54
CA ASN A 57 9.60 13.14 -8.00
C ASN A 57 8.66 13.46 -6.83
N GLY A 58 8.48 12.51 -5.92
CA GLY A 58 7.76 12.68 -4.68
C GLY A 58 6.48 11.88 -4.56
N LEU A 59 5.87 12.00 -3.39
CA LEU A 59 4.58 11.44 -3.06
C LEU A 59 3.50 12.49 -3.32
N ASN A 60 2.40 12.06 -3.90
CA ASN A 60 1.27 12.95 -4.20
C ASN A 60 0.00 12.38 -3.55
N ARG A 61 -0.75 13.23 -2.85
CA ARG A 61 -2.10 12.92 -2.37
C ARG A 61 -3.11 13.68 -3.22
N TYR A 62 -4.12 12.99 -3.71
CA TYR A 62 -5.19 13.53 -4.52
C TYR A 62 -6.53 13.38 -3.78
N ASP A 63 -7.26 14.47 -3.65
CA ASP A 63 -8.55 14.54 -2.95
C ASP A 63 -9.78 14.44 -3.87
N GLY A 64 -9.55 14.21 -5.18
CA GLY A 64 -10.57 14.23 -6.22
C GLY A 64 -10.56 15.52 -7.05
N TYR A 65 -9.93 16.58 -6.53
CA TYR A 65 -9.88 17.90 -7.15
C TYR A 65 -8.45 18.37 -7.41
N GLN A 66 -7.56 18.27 -6.42
CA GLN A 66 -6.20 18.80 -6.48
C GLN A 66 -5.19 17.82 -5.87
N PHE A 67 -3.92 18.00 -6.28
CA PHE A 67 -2.79 17.28 -5.73
C PHE A 67 -2.10 18.08 -4.63
N LYS A 68 -1.81 17.42 -3.51
CA LYS A 68 -0.82 17.87 -2.53
C LYS A 68 0.44 17.03 -2.69
N LYS A 69 1.60 17.69 -2.78
CA LYS A 69 2.91 17.07 -3.01
C LYS A 69 3.70 17.01 -1.71
N TYR A 70 4.42 15.91 -1.52
CA TYR A 70 5.34 15.70 -0.41
C TYR A 70 6.69 15.27 -0.97
N THR A 71 7.78 15.82 -0.44
CA THR A 71 9.13 15.54 -0.89
C THR A 71 9.97 14.94 0.23
N THR A 72 10.87 14.03 -0.12
CA THR A 72 11.77 13.35 0.81
C THR A 72 13.12 14.06 0.97
N THR A 73 13.48 14.95 0.02
CA THR A 73 14.72 15.75 0.12
C THR A 73 14.73 16.68 1.33
N GLN A 74 13.56 17.17 1.77
CA GLN A 74 13.43 17.95 3.00
C GLN A 74 13.74 17.14 4.27
N LEU A 75 13.72 15.80 4.17
CA LEU A 75 14.04 14.86 5.25
C LEU A 75 15.45 14.29 5.11
N GLY A 76 16.29 14.87 4.23
CA GLY A 76 17.67 14.47 4.02
C GLY A 76 17.88 13.35 2.98
N ALA A 77 16.83 12.98 2.21
CA ALA A 77 17.00 12.05 1.10
C ALA A 77 17.78 12.69 -0.07
N TYR A 78 18.53 11.85 -0.79
CA TYR A 78 19.29 12.29 -1.96
C TYR A 78 18.39 12.81 -3.11
N ASN A 79 17.22 12.19 -3.26
CA ASN A 79 16.21 12.57 -4.27
C ASN A 79 14.79 12.38 -3.70
N ASN A 80 13.79 12.68 -4.50
CA ASN A 80 12.38 12.51 -4.13
C ASN A 80 11.76 11.21 -4.65
N ASP A 81 12.55 10.25 -5.10
CA ASP A 81 12.06 9.00 -5.66
C ASP A 81 11.31 8.17 -4.61
N ILE A 82 10.09 7.76 -4.92
CA ILE A 82 9.26 6.90 -4.09
C ILE A 82 8.98 5.62 -4.86
N GLU A 83 9.37 4.48 -4.28
CA GLU A 83 9.21 3.17 -4.93
C GLU A 83 7.83 2.57 -4.71
N SER A 84 7.35 2.61 -3.48
CA SER A 84 6.05 2.04 -3.13
C SER A 84 5.41 2.71 -1.92
N ILE A 85 4.11 2.54 -1.80
CA ILE A 85 3.28 2.99 -0.69
C ILE A 85 2.33 1.88 -0.28
N ALA A 86 2.08 1.77 1.02
CA ALA A 86 1.13 0.82 1.58
C ALA A 86 0.46 1.41 2.83
N GLU A 87 -0.77 1.01 3.10
CA GLU A 87 -1.50 1.37 4.32
C GLU A 87 -1.68 0.13 5.18
N ASP A 88 -1.36 0.24 6.49
CA ASP A 88 -1.63 -0.84 7.44
C ASP A 88 -3.04 -0.71 8.05
N ALA A 89 -3.46 -1.75 8.79
CA ALA A 89 -4.79 -1.76 9.39
C ALA A 89 -5.02 -0.69 10.47
N ALA A 90 -3.95 -0.07 11.00
CA ALA A 90 -4.04 1.08 11.90
C ALA A 90 -4.16 2.42 11.14
N GLY A 91 -4.10 2.38 9.81
CA GLY A 91 -4.18 3.56 8.95
C GLY A 91 -2.86 4.31 8.78
N ASN A 92 -1.74 3.72 9.17
CA ASN A 92 -0.44 4.31 8.88
C ASN A 92 -0.13 4.11 7.39
N ILE A 93 0.32 5.17 6.73
CA ILE A 93 0.81 5.10 5.35
C ILE A 93 2.33 4.99 5.40
N TRP A 94 2.82 3.83 4.97
CA TRP A 94 4.22 3.51 4.84
C TRP A 94 4.70 3.84 3.44
N ILE A 95 5.82 4.54 3.34
CA ILE A 95 6.39 5.01 2.09
C ILE A 95 7.80 4.45 1.97
N LYS A 96 8.09 3.74 0.88
CA LYS A 96 9.41 3.21 0.58
C LYS A 96 10.09 4.10 -0.44
N GLY A 97 11.22 4.69 -0.07
CA GLY A 97 12.21 5.27 -0.98
C GLY A 97 13.31 4.25 -1.35
N PRO A 98 14.29 4.62 -2.17
CA PRO A 98 15.35 3.71 -2.62
C PRO A 98 16.19 3.12 -1.49
N VAL A 99 16.43 3.87 -0.43
CA VAL A 99 17.30 3.48 0.69
C VAL A 99 16.67 3.66 2.07
N SER A 100 15.48 4.24 2.14
CA SER A 100 14.85 4.61 3.42
C SER A 100 13.35 4.40 3.38
N TYR A 101 12.77 4.22 4.55
CA TYR A 101 11.34 4.23 4.76
C TYR A 101 10.91 5.53 5.42
N TYR A 102 9.71 5.96 5.07
CA TYR A 102 9.05 7.13 5.62
C TYR A 102 7.65 6.74 6.06
N ILE A 103 7.07 7.57 6.91
CA ILE A 103 5.67 7.45 7.32
C ILE A 103 4.98 8.79 7.13
N TYR A 104 3.71 8.75 6.77
CA TYR A 104 2.91 9.95 6.70
C TYR A 104 2.26 10.25 8.06
N ASP A 105 2.61 11.39 8.62
CA ASP A 105 1.97 11.94 9.81
C ASP A 105 0.69 12.67 9.41
N ARG A 106 -0.46 12.12 9.75
CA ARG A 106 -1.77 12.68 9.42
C ARG A 106 -2.10 13.94 10.20
N GLU A 107 -1.64 14.05 11.44
CA GLU A 107 -1.92 15.21 12.30
C GLU A 107 -1.19 16.45 11.82
N GLN A 108 0.06 16.28 11.41
CA GLN A 108 0.90 17.37 10.91
C GLN A 108 0.86 17.52 9.39
N ASP A 109 0.16 16.61 8.69
CA ASP A 109 0.04 16.56 7.22
C ASP A 109 1.40 16.65 6.51
N LYS A 110 2.36 15.82 6.96
CA LYS A 110 3.74 15.79 6.42
C LYS A 110 4.32 14.36 6.43
N LEU A 111 5.43 14.19 5.68
CA LEU A 111 6.26 13.00 5.77
C LEU A 111 7.22 13.10 6.95
N GLU A 112 7.47 11.94 7.57
CA GLU A 112 8.47 11.76 8.62
C GLU A 112 9.42 10.60 8.25
N ASN A 113 10.72 10.79 8.56
CA ASN A 113 11.72 9.72 8.41
C ASN A 113 11.92 8.90 9.69
N LYS A 114 11.28 9.31 10.80
CA LYS A 114 11.34 8.62 12.09
C LYS A 114 10.21 7.61 12.19
N ILE A 115 10.41 6.43 11.60
CA ILE A 115 9.41 5.34 11.62
C ILE A 115 9.42 4.56 12.94
N GLN A 116 10.54 4.58 13.69
CA GLN A 116 10.74 3.78 14.88
C GLN A 116 9.69 4.04 16.01
N PRO A 117 9.25 5.27 16.28
CA PRO A 117 8.21 5.50 17.28
C PRO A 117 6.90 4.77 17.00
N VAL A 118 6.55 4.57 15.72
CA VAL A 118 5.36 3.81 15.32
C VAL A 118 5.62 2.32 15.45
N LEU A 119 6.76 1.82 15.00
CA LEU A 119 7.14 0.41 15.11
C LEU A 119 7.25 -0.06 16.58
N ASN A 120 7.73 0.81 17.45
CA ASN A 120 7.81 0.51 18.90
C ASN A 120 6.44 0.21 19.52
N LYS A 121 5.36 0.81 19.02
CA LYS A 121 4.00 0.52 19.48
C LYS A 121 3.61 -0.95 19.22
N TYR A 122 4.24 -1.55 18.22
CA TYR A 122 4.02 -2.95 17.82
C TYR A 122 5.09 -3.90 18.36
N GLY A 123 5.99 -3.41 19.23
CA GLY A 123 7.07 -4.21 19.81
C GLY A 123 8.25 -4.48 18.89
N ILE A 124 8.38 -3.71 17.79
CA ILE A 124 9.44 -3.86 16.80
C ILE A 124 10.47 -2.77 17.02
N THR A 125 11.71 -3.14 17.35
CA THR A 125 12.81 -2.22 17.67
C THR A 125 14.04 -2.54 16.82
N GLY A 126 14.74 -1.51 16.39
CA GLY A 126 15.97 -1.61 15.60
C GLY A 126 15.84 -1.07 14.17
N GLU A 127 16.95 -1.07 13.44
CA GLU A 127 17.02 -0.56 12.08
C GLU A 127 16.35 -1.52 11.11
N VAL A 128 15.35 -1.01 10.38
CA VAL A 128 14.55 -1.80 9.44
C VAL A 128 15.25 -1.87 8.09
N SER A 129 15.51 -3.08 7.62
CA SER A 129 16.07 -3.34 6.28
C SER A 129 15.01 -3.64 5.22
N TYR A 130 13.84 -4.13 5.63
CA TYR A 130 12.71 -4.39 4.76
C TYR A 130 11.39 -4.10 5.52
N LEU A 131 10.43 -3.48 4.85
CA LEU A 131 9.09 -3.24 5.37
C LEU A 131 8.08 -3.32 4.24
N THR A 132 6.99 -4.01 4.49
CA THR A 132 5.82 -4.08 3.60
C THR A 132 4.54 -4.33 4.39
N VAL A 133 3.41 -4.13 3.73
CA VAL A 133 2.09 -4.46 4.25
C VAL A 133 1.47 -5.50 3.34
N ASP A 134 0.86 -6.53 3.91
CA ASP A 134 0.20 -7.58 3.13
C ASP A 134 -1.24 -7.20 2.73
N LYS A 135 -1.90 -8.08 1.98
CA LYS A 135 -3.28 -7.90 1.51
C LYS A 135 -4.32 -7.85 2.64
N ASP A 136 -3.99 -8.34 3.81
CA ASP A 136 -4.83 -8.32 5.00
C ASP A 136 -4.45 -7.15 5.93
N TYR A 137 -3.67 -6.19 5.39
CA TYR A 137 -3.20 -4.98 6.05
C TYR A 137 -2.28 -5.22 7.26
N ASN A 138 -1.67 -6.40 7.37
CA ASN A 138 -0.70 -6.71 8.40
C ASN A 138 0.70 -6.23 8.01
N LEU A 139 1.49 -5.84 9.03
CA LEU A 139 2.83 -5.31 8.83
C LEU A 139 3.87 -6.44 8.85
N TRP A 140 4.75 -6.41 7.87
CA TRP A 140 5.92 -7.27 7.76
C TRP A 140 7.17 -6.42 7.72
N CYS A 141 8.15 -6.71 8.56
CA CYS A 141 9.45 -6.04 8.47
C CYS A 141 10.60 -6.93 8.95
N THR A 142 11.81 -6.62 8.48
CA THR A 142 13.03 -7.26 8.97
C THR A 142 13.90 -6.25 9.69
N VAL A 143 14.44 -6.70 10.82
CA VAL A 143 15.49 -6.02 11.57
C VAL A 143 16.61 -7.03 11.77
N MET A 144 17.78 -6.72 11.22
CA MET A 144 18.93 -7.68 11.18
C MET A 144 18.51 -9.01 10.50
N ASP A 145 18.57 -10.11 11.22
CA ASP A 145 18.23 -11.47 10.78
C ASP A 145 16.86 -11.97 11.30
N THR A 146 16.06 -11.07 11.84
CA THR A 146 14.74 -11.38 12.38
C THR A 146 13.64 -10.77 11.50
N LEU A 147 12.70 -11.61 11.08
CA LEU A 147 11.46 -11.19 10.43
C LEU A 147 10.37 -11.03 11.48
N PHE A 148 9.73 -9.91 11.44
CA PHE A 148 8.57 -9.55 12.25
C PHE A 148 7.31 -9.54 11.39
N HIS A 149 6.23 -10.12 11.92
CA HIS A 149 4.89 -10.03 11.36
C HIS A 149 3.92 -9.59 12.47
N TYR A 150 3.33 -8.41 12.31
CA TYR A 150 2.32 -7.92 13.23
C TYR A 150 0.93 -8.13 12.64
N ASP A 151 0.16 -9.04 13.28
CA ASP A 151 -1.24 -9.34 12.95
C ASP A 151 -2.13 -8.33 13.69
N PHE A 152 -2.66 -7.36 12.98
CA PHE A 152 -3.50 -6.30 13.57
C PHE A 152 -4.83 -6.84 14.10
N ALA A 153 -5.42 -7.82 13.43
CA ALA A 153 -6.70 -8.39 13.84
C ALA A 153 -6.60 -9.10 15.19
N LYS A 154 -5.42 -9.68 15.48
CA LYS A 154 -5.16 -10.38 16.75
C LYS A 154 -4.32 -9.56 17.73
N SER A 155 -3.86 -8.37 17.31
CA SER A 155 -2.90 -7.55 18.07
C SER A 155 -1.68 -8.37 18.51
N LYS A 156 -1.15 -9.20 17.62
CA LYS A 156 -0.09 -10.17 17.94
C LYS A 156 1.13 -9.99 17.06
N LEU A 157 2.29 -9.92 17.70
CA LEU A 157 3.58 -9.95 17.04
C LEU A 157 4.08 -11.40 16.93
N HIS A 158 4.43 -11.80 15.72
CA HIS A 158 5.15 -13.03 15.41
C HIS A 158 6.57 -12.69 14.99
N THR A 159 7.52 -13.49 15.44
CA THR A 159 8.94 -13.33 15.13
C THR A 159 9.50 -14.62 14.53
N PHE A 160 10.32 -14.48 13.51
CA PHE A 160 10.96 -15.60 12.83
C PHE A 160 12.44 -15.30 12.63
N GLN A 161 13.29 -16.26 13.00
CA GLN A 161 14.69 -16.20 12.66
C GLN A 161 14.83 -16.52 11.18
N LEU A 162 15.45 -15.63 10.40
CA LEU A 162 15.70 -15.88 8.98
C LEU A 162 16.79 -16.95 8.82
N PRO A 163 16.67 -17.83 7.80
CA PRO A 163 17.56 -18.99 7.64
C PRO A 163 18.99 -18.63 7.19
N GLY A 164 19.24 -17.38 6.78
CA GLY A 164 20.54 -16.93 6.28
C GLY A 164 20.74 -15.43 6.50
N LYS A 165 21.90 -14.93 6.03
CA LYS A 165 22.26 -13.50 6.09
C LYS A 165 21.78 -12.71 4.85
N GLU A 166 21.06 -13.38 3.96
CA GLU A 166 20.62 -12.80 2.70
C GLU A 166 19.50 -11.77 2.92
N LYS A 167 19.56 -10.70 2.14
CA LYS A 167 18.52 -9.65 2.23
C LYS A 167 17.21 -10.17 1.69
N MET A 168 16.16 -9.96 2.45
CA MET A 168 14.80 -10.23 1.99
C MET A 168 14.39 -9.17 0.96
N GLN A 169 13.89 -9.63 -0.20
CA GLN A 169 13.42 -8.78 -1.28
C GLN A 169 11.92 -8.60 -1.27
N GLN A 170 11.19 -9.68 -0.96
CA GLN A 170 9.74 -9.66 -1.05
C GLN A 170 9.08 -10.65 -0.10
N VAL A 171 7.94 -10.26 0.42
CA VAL A 171 6.98 -11.15 1.09
C VAL A 171 5.72 -11.24 0.23
N VAL A 172 5.28 -12.46 -0.04
CA VAL A 172 4.02 -12.73 -0.75
C VAL A 172 3.13 -13.57 0.14
N CYS A 173 2.06 -12.98 0.63
CA CYS A 173 1.05 -13.67 1.43
C CYS A 173 -0.01 -14.29 0.52
N ARG A 174 -0.26 -15.59 0.68
CA ARG A 174 -1.29 -16.29 -0.08
C ARG A 174 -2.08 -17.24 0.82
N ARG A 175 -3.39 -16.98 0.93
CA ARG A 175 -4.29 -17.75 1.84
C ARG A 175 -3.78 -17.72 3.28
N SER A 176 -3.21 -18.83 3.75
CA SER A 176 -2.79 -19.02 5.14
C SER A 176 -1.27 -19.17 5.29
N CYS A 177 -0.47 -18.81 4.29
CA CYS A 177 0.99 -18.88 4.38
C CYS A 177 1.65 -17.68 3.72
N ALA A 178 2.88 -17.39 4.13
CA ALA A 178 3.72 -16.38 3.49
C ALA A 178 4.94 -17.03 2.80
N TYR A 179 5.29 -16.50 1.65
CA TYR A 179 6.52 -16.86 0.92
C TYR A 179 7.48 -15.69 0.98
N LEU A 180 8.71 -15.98 1.31
CA LEU A 180 9.81 -15.02 1.40
C LEU A 180 10.75 -15.25 0.24
N LEU A 181 11.04 -14.19 -0.52
CA LEU A 181 12.04 -14.21 -1.57
C LEU A 181 13.27 -13.45 -1.09
N PHE A 182 14.45 -14.06 -1.24
CA PHE A 182 15.75 -13.49 -0.87
C PHE A 182 16.54 -13.02 -2.08
N SER A 183 17.55 -12.17 -1.85
CA SER A 183 18.38 -11.57 -2.89
C SER A 183 19.20 -12.57 -3.72
N ASN A 184 19.49 -13.73 -3.17
CA ASN A 184 20.19 -14.84 -3.83
C ASN A 184 19.25 -15.78 -4.62
N GLY A 185 17.93 -15.50 -4.65
CA GLY A 185 16.93 -16.33 -5.32
C GLY A 185 16.35 -17.44 -4.46
N GLU A 186 16.81 -17.60 -3.22
CA GLU A 186 16.20 -18.55 -2.29
C GLU A 186 14.75 -18.16 -1.97
N ILE A 187 13.93 -19.18 -1.75
CA ILE A 187 12.53 -19.03 -1.33
C ILE A 187 12.33 -19.80 -0.03
N ALA A 188 11.79 -19.10 0.96
CA ALA A 188 11.32 -19.73 2.18
C ALA A 188 9.80 -19.59 2.32
N ARG A 189 9.17 -20.50 3.05
CA ARG A 189 7.75 -20.48 3.35
C ARG A 189 7.51 -20.46 4.85
N ILE A 190 6.63 -19.60 5.29
CA ILE A 190 6.06 -19.61 6.63
C ILE A 190 4.71 -20.35 6.58
N ASP A 191 4.50 -21.26 7.52
CA ASP A 191 3.29 -22.06 7.60
C ASP A 191 2.05 -21.24 8.01
N SER A 192 0.87 -21.89 7.92
CA SER A 192 -0.42 -21.28 8.24
C SER A 192 -0.59 -20.86 9.70
N ASN A 193 0.20 -21.43 10.60
CA ASN A 193 0.14 -21.15 12.03
C ASN A 193 1.13 -20.06 12.43
N PHE A 194 1.93 -19.55 11.48
CA PHE A 194 3.02 -18.61 11.72
C PHE A 194 4.01 -19.09 12.80
N GLN A 195 4.33 -20.38 12.77
CA GLN A 195 5.24 -20.99 13.78
C GLN A 195 6.57 -21.43 13.18
N HIS A 196 6.59 -21.81 11.90
CA HIS A 196 7.78 -22.38 11.28
C HIS A 196 8.08 -21.74 9.93
N ILE A 197 9.38 -21.53 9.67
CA ILE A 197 9.92 -21.16 8.38
C ILE A 197 10.65 -22.34 7.76
N ARG A 198 10.45 -22.60 6.46
CA ARG A 198 11.13 -23.65 5.71
C ARG A 198 11.67 -23.12 4.40
N CYS A 199 12.94 -23.34 4.13
CA CYS A 199 13.51 -23.11 2.79
C CYS A 199 12.94 -24.10 1.79
N LEU A 200 12.55 -23.62 0.62
CA LEU A 200 11.95 -24.42 -0.45
C LEU A 200 12.91 -24.65 -1.63
N LEU A 201 13.79 -23.67 -1.88
CA LEU A 201 14.78 -23.70 -2.96
C LEU A 201 16.10 -23.14 -2.45
N TYR A 202 17.18 -23.72 -2.93
CA TYR A 202 18.58 -23.30 -2.72
C TYR A 202 19.16 -22.75 -4.02
#